data_b8f6c95e16ef38c613166c8a6f9d5d38
#
_entry.id   b8f6c95e16ef38c613166c8a6f9d5d38
#
_cell.length_a   1.000
_cell.length_b   1.000
_cell.length_c   1.000
_cell.angle_alpha   90.00
_cell.angle_beta   90.00
_cell.angle_gamma   90.00
#
_symmetry.space_group_name_H-M   'P 1'
#
loop_
_entity.id
_entity.type
_entity.pdbx_description
1 polymer ?
#
loop_
_entity_poly.entity_id
_entity_poly.type
_entity_poly.pdbx_seq_one_letter_code
_entity_poly.pdbx_strand_id
1 'polypeptide(L)'
;MKPLVLTVMVSLMSVLVSIAVTAAAGYTPKYRVKVQADKHTDFSKLRTYSWMDSHPASIPAVDAQIVRAIEGEFAALGLTKVPSGTGDVVATYTSITRTDVNTKSKPIAKDYRPEYSVATLVVSLLEPKTLKPLLQLRVDRPIASAVFDTSAGAVEQLFRHFPARQQ
;
A
#
# COMPACT_ATOMS: atom_id res chain seq x y z
N MET A 1 12.89 -39.43 72.32
CA MET A 1 12.18 -38.17 72.07
C MET A 1 12.30 -37.83 70.59
N LYS A 2 11.22 -37.95 69.85
CA LYS A 2 11.23 -37.68 68.32
C LYS A 2 10.70 -36.26 68.08
N PRO A 3 11.38 -35.44 67.30
CA PRO A 3 10.82 -34.16 66.86
C PRO A 3 9.86 -34.36 65.69
N LEU A 4 8.69 -33.81 65.88
CA LEU A 4 7.60 -33.76 64.87
C LEU A 4 7.96 -32.74 63.78
N VAL A 5 8.21 -33.23 62.59
CA VAL A 5 8.43 -32.34 61.42
C VAL A 5 7.05 -31.97 60.90
N LEU A 6 6.69 -30.71 61.10
CA LEU A 6 5.46 -30.13 60.56
C LEU A 6 5.73 -29.69 59.08
N THR A 7 5.27 -30.53 58.18
CA THR A 7 5.35 -30.20 56.73
C THR A 7 4.22 -29.24 56.36
N VAL A 8 4.53 -27.96 56.21
CA VAL A 8 3.61 -26.96 55.68
C VAL A 8 3.59 -27.09 54.16
N MET A 9 2.55 -27.71 53.62
CA MET A 9 2.24 -27.68 52.19
C MET A 9 1.70 -26.30 51.84
N VAL A 10 2.56 -25.46 51.24
CA VAL A 10 2.14 -24.23 50.60
C VAL A 10 1.59 -24.59 49.22
N SER A 11 0.27 -24.63 49.12
CA SER A 11 -0.45 -24.82 47.85
C SER A 11 -0.34 -23.54 47.03
N LEU A 12 0.60 -23.50 46.09
CA LEU A 12 0.76 -22.39 45.14
C LEU A 12 -0.35 -22.51 44.09
N MET A 13 -1.45 -21.82 44.35
CA MET A 13 -2.57 -21.71 43.43
C MET A 13 -2.18 -20.76 42.28
N SER A 14 -1.62 -21.34 41.19
CA SER A 14 -1.31 -20.62 39.95
C SER A 14 -2.60 -20.22 39.27
N VAL A 15 -3.01 -18.96 39.49
CA VAL A 15 -4.08 -18.34 38.72
C VAL A 15 -3.51 -18.04 37.31
N LEU A 16 -3.78 -18.92 36.37
CA LEU A 16 -3.58 -18.67 34.93
C LEU A 16 -4.58 -17.60 34.49
N VAL A 17 -4.15 -16.36 34.52
CA VAL A 17 -4.88 -15.27 33.84
C VAL A 17 -4.70 -15.50 32.33
N SER A 18 -5.67 -16.18 31.72
CA SER A 18 -5.79 -16.26 30.27
C SER A 18 -6.16 -14.89 29.76
N ILE A 19 -5.16 -14.12 29.34
CA ILE A 19 -5.37 -12.90 28.55
C ILE A 19 -5.89 -13.39 27.18
N ALA A 20 -7.22 -13.39 27.02
CA ALA A 20 -7.85 -13.49 25.72
C ALA A 20 -7.47 -12.24 24.93
N VAL A 21 -6.41 -12.36 24.11
CA VAL A 21 -6.14 -11.39 23.04
C VAL A 21 -7.30 -11.54 22.08
N THR A 22 -8.34 -10.74 22.28
CA THR A 22 -9.33 -10.50 21.26
C THR A 22 -8.56 -9.86 20.09
N ALA A 23 -8.20 -10.69 19.10
CA ALA A 23 -7.78 -10.20 17.81
C ALA A 23 -8.94 -9.31 17.32
N ALA A 24 -8.77 -8.01 17.46
CA ALA A 24 -9.64 -7.05 16.79
C ALA A 24 -9.65 -7.50 15.34
N ALA A 25 -10.81 -7.91 14.82
CA ALA A 25 -10.97 -8.29 13.43
C ALA A 25 -10.48 -7.12 12.60
N GLY A 26 -9.20 -7.20 12.20
CA GLY A 26 -8.50 -6.12 11.54
C GLY A 26 -9.29 -5.81 10.27
N TYR A 27 -9.79 -4.60 10.16
CA TYR A 27 -10.35 -4.10 8.92
C TYR A 27 -9.27 -4.26 7.84
N THR A 28 -9.43 -5.27 7.00
CA THR A 28 -8.55 -5.45 5.84
C THR A 28 -8.97 -4.42 4.80
N PRO A 29 -8.17 -3.40 4.55
CA PRO A 29 -8.52 -2.37 3.60
C PRO A 29 -8.71 -3.02 2.22
N LYS A 30 -9.87 -2.80 1.63
CA LYS A 30 -10.17 -3.31 0.30
C LYS A 30 -9.56 -2.36 -0.73
N TYR A 31 -8.43 -2.77 -1.31
CA TYR A 31 -7.83 -2.06 -2.43
C TYR A 31 -8.67 -2.25 -3.70
N ARG A 32 -8.86 -1.16 -4.43
CA ARG A 32 -9.45 -1.21 -5.76
C ARG A 32 -8.36 -0.88 -6.77
N VAL A 33 -7.83 -1.90 -7.42
CA VAL A 33 -6.77 -1.74 -8.43
C VAL A 33 -7.40 -1.63 -9.82
N LYS A 34 -6.87 -0.72 -10.63
CA LYS A 34 -7.15 -0.59 -12.06
C LYS A 34 -5.84 -0.56 -12.81
N VAL A 35 -5.79 -1.29 -13.93
CA VAL A 35 -4.62 -1.35 -14.82
C VAL A 35 -5.05 -0.92 -16.21
N GLN A 36 -4.29 -0.01 -16.80
CA GLN A 36 -4.38 0.35 -18.20
C GLN A 36 -2.98 0.16 -18.82
N ALA A 37 -2.85 -0.77 -19.74
CA ALA A 37 -1.60 -1.09 -20.42
C ALA A 37 -1.78 -0.97 -21.92
N ASP A 38 -0.78 -0.38 -22.59
CA ASP A 38 -0.72 -0.37 -24.03
C ASP A 38 -0.50 -1.80 -24.54
N LYS A 39 -1.34 -2.23 -25.47
CA LYS A 39 -1.35 -3.61 -26.00
C LYS A 39 -0.14 -3.94 -26.89
N HIS A 40 0.54 -2.92 -27.37
CA HIS A 40 1.68 -3.06 -28.28
C HIS A 40 3.03 -3.00 -27.55
N THR A 41 3.02 -2.73 -26.25
CA THR A 41 4.23 -2.64 -25.41
C THR A 41 4.55 -3.99 -24.79
N ASP A 42 5.74 -4.50 -25.07
CA ASP A 42 6.29 -5.69 -24.42
C ASP A 42 7.03 -5.27 -23.14
N PHE A 43 6.31 -5.33 -22.01
CA PHE A 43 6.84 -4.95 -20.70
C PHE A 43 7.96 -5.85 -20.22
N SER A 44 8.09 -7.07 -20.74
CA SER A 44 9.15 -8.00 -20.36
C SER A 44 10.54 -7.59 -20.89
N LYS A 45 10.56 -6.69 -21.88
CA LYS A 45 11.81 -6.19 -22.49
C LYS A 45 12.36 -4.93 -21.83
N LEU A 46 11.59 -4.28 -20.98
CA LEU A 46 12.06 -3.10 -20.26
C LEU A 46 13.20 -3.46 -19.31
N ARG A 47 14.26 -2.64 -19.30
CA ARG A 47 15.45 -2.83 -18.47
C ARG A 47 15.76 -1.61 -17.62
N THR A 48 15.41 -0.43 -18.11
CA THR A 48 15.78 0.83 -17.46
C THR A 48 14.59 1.76 -17.33
N TYR A 49 14.60 2.57 -16.27
CA TYR A 49 13.65 3.64 -16.10
C TYR A 49 14.34 4.92 -15.61
N SER A 50 13.81 6.05 -15.96
CA SER A 50 14.15 7.34 -15.37
C SER A 50 12.92 7.94 -14.69
N TRP A 51 13.14 8.74 -13.64
CA TRP A 51 12.05 9.50 -13.04
C TRP A 51 11.79 10.80 -13.80
N MET A 52 10.52 11.14 -13.89
CA MET A 52 10.04 12.48 -14.24
C MET A 52 9.45 13.13 -12.97
N ASP A 53 9.27 14.45 -12.99
CA ASP A 53 8.58 15.16 -11.94
C ASP A 53 7.22 14.52 -11.64
N SER A 54 6.94 14.35 -10.39
CA SER A 54 5.73 13.68 -9.88
C SER A 54 4.91 14.66 -9.03
N HIS A 55 3.69 14.27 -8.70
CA HIS A 55 2.86 14.97 -7.73
C HIS A 55 3.03 14.26 -6.38
N PRO A 56 3.96 14.74 -5.53
CA PRO A 56 4.32 14.07 -4.30
C PRO A 56 3.15 14.01 -3.32
N ALA A 57 3.21 13.08 -2.38
CA ALA A 57 2.30 13.07 -1.26
C ALA A 57 2.50 14.33 -0.41
N SER A 58 1.41 14.85 0.17
CA SER A 58 1.44 16.07 0.99
C SER A 58 2.36 15.98 2.22
N ILE A 59 2.67 14.75 2.65
CA ILE A 59 3.55 14.47 3.79
C ILE A 59 4.87 13.91 3.26
N PRO A 60 6.02 14.61 3.44
CA PRO A 60 7.32 14.18 2.89
C PRO A 60 7.75 12.76 3.30
N ALA A 61 7.45 12.34 4.52
CA ALA A 61 7.79 10.99 4.99
C ALA A 61 6.99 9.91 4.25
N VAL A 62 5.72 10.18 3.92
CA VAL A 62 4.87 9.29 3.12
C VAL A 62 5.35 9.25 1.67
N ASP A 63 5.73 10.41 1.14
CA ASP A 63 6.31 10.53 -0.19
C ASP A 63 7.56 9.67 -0.36
N ALA A 64 8.52 9.80 0.56
CA ALA A 64 9.74 9.01 0.57
C ALA A 64 9.47 7.49 0.71
N GLN A 65 8.43 7.08 1.42
CA GLN A 65 8.00 5.69 1.51
C GLN A 65 7.44 5.18 0.18
N ILE A 66 6.60 5.96 -0.49
CA ILE A 66 6.02 5.61 -1.80
C ILE A 66 7.13 5.44 -2.84
N VAL A 67 8.02 6.42 -2.95
CA VAL A 67 9.15 6.37 -3.91
C VAL A 67 10.00 5.13 -3.67
N ARG A 68 10.41 4.88 -2.42
CA ARG A 68 11.22 3.71 -2.05
C ARG A 68 10.51 2.40 -2.37
N ALA A 69 9.22 2.30 -2.11
CA ALA A 69 8.44 1.12 -2.42
C ALA A 69 8.35 0.87 -3.94
N ILE A 70 8.10 1.92 -4.74
CA ILE A 70 8.05 1.83 -6.20
C ILE A 70 9.42 1.41 -6.76
N GLU A 71 10.51 2.01 -6.29
CA GLU A 71 11.88 1.66 -6.70
C GLU A 71 12.21 0.20 -6.35
N GLY A 72 11.76 -0.28 -5.18
CA GLY A 72 11.89 -1.69 -4.79
C GLY A 72 11.15 -2.63 -5.73
N GLU A 73 9.94 -2.29 -6.15
CA GLU A 73 9.15 -3.08 -7.10
C GLU A 73 9.77 -3.07 -8.51
N PHE A 74 10.29 -1.92 -8.95
CA PHE A 74 11.02 -1.86 -10.23
C PHE A 74 12.29 -2.72 -10.21
N ALA A 75 13.06 -2.68 -9.11
CA ALA A 75 14.24 -3.54 -8.95
C ALA A 75 13.84 -5.03 -8.95
N ALA A 76 12.74 -5.41 -8.31
CA ALA A 76 12.22 -6.79 -8.33
C ALA A 76 11.76 -7.23 -9.74
N LEU A 77 11.40 -6.29 -10.61
CA LEU A 77 11.10 -6.53 -12.03
C LEU A 77 12.36 -6.52 -12.91
N GLY A 78 13.54 -6.27 -12.36
CA GLY A 78 14.80 -6.20 -13.09
C GLY A 78 15.04 -4.86 -13.80
N LEU A 79 14.28 -3.80 -13.46
CA LEU A 79 14.52 -2.47 -14.00
C LEU A 79 15.58 -1.73 -13.18
N THR A 80 16.50 -1.08 -13.87
CA THR A 80 17.56 -0.26 -13.28
C THR A 80 17.25 1.23 -13.48
N LYS A 81 17.41 2.01 -12.42
CA LYS A 81 17.28 3.47 -12.46
C LYS A 81 18.44 4.09 -13.24
N VAL A 82 18.12 4.99 -14.16
CA VAL A 82 19.10 5.74 -14.96
C VAL A 82 18.82 7.25 -14.88
N PRO A 83 19.76 8.11 -15.31
CA PRO A 83 19.55 9.55 -15.38
C PRO A 83 18.31 9.93 -16.18
N SER A 84 17.70 11.07 -15.83
CA SER A 84 16.49 11.56 -16.50
C SER A 84 16.67 11.61 -18.02
N GLY A 85 15.66 11.12 -18.72
CA GLY A 85 15.60 11.13 -20.19
C GLY A 85 16.38 10.02 -20.90
N THR A 86 17.05 9.10 -20.19
CA THR A 86 17.86 8.02 -20.80
C THR A 86 17.28 6.62 -20.62
N GLY A 87 16.18 6.46 -19.89
CA GLY A 87 15.54 5.15 -19.64
C GLY A 87 14.74 4.64 -20.84
N ASP A 88 14.47 3.33 -20.85
CA ASP A 88 13.51 2.71 -21.78
C ASP A 88 12.11 3.28 -21.56
N VAL A 89 11.82 3.67 -20.32
CA VAL A 89 10.57 4.32 -19.91
C VAL A 89 10.83 5.45 -18.93
N VAL A 90 9.90 6.39 -18.89
CA VAL A 90 9.86 7.44 -17.87
C VAL A 90 8.79 7.08 -16.84
N ALA A 91 9.19 6.97 -15.59
CA ALA A 91 8.30 6.70 -14.49
C ALA A 91 7.84 8.00 -13.83
N THR A 92 6.57 8.07 -13.48
CA THR A 92 6.01 9.14 -12.65
C THR A 92 4.93 8.57 -11.73
N TYR A 93 4.61 9.27 -10.66
CA TYR A 93 3.49 8.90 -9.81
C TYR A 93 2.72 10.13 -9.33
N THR A 94 1.48 9.89 -8.94
CA THR A 94 0.58 10.89 -8.35
C THR A 94 -0.05 10.29 -7.12
N SER A 95 0.04 11.00 -5.99
CA SER A 95 -0.63 10.63 -4.74
C SER A 95 -1.60 11.73 -4.34
N ILE A 96 -2.89 11.39 -4.27
CA ILE A 96 -3.95 12.34 -3.88
C ILE A 96 -4.83 11.74 -2.80
N THR A 97 -5.35 12.61 -1.95
CA THR A 97 -6.40 12.27 -0.98
C THR A 97 -7.66 13.04 -1.34
N ARG A 98 -8.81 12.37 -1.34
CA ARG A 98 -10.11 13.00 -1.56
C ARG A 98 -11.11 12.52 -0.51
N THR A 99 -12.14 13.29 -0.30
CA THR A 99 -13.29 12.91 0.52
C THR A 99 -14.39 12.34 -0.38
N ASP A 100 -14.86 11.14 -0.06
CA ASP A 100 -16.00 10.49 -0.71
C ASP A 100 -17.17 10.37 0.29
N VAL A 101 -18.39 10.29 -0.22
CA VAL A 101 -19.60 10.11 0.58
C VAL A 101 -20.02 8.65 0.55
N ASN A 102 -20.32 8.07 1.71
CA ASN A 102 -20.82 6.71 1.77
C ASN A 102 -22.30 6.65 1.38
N THR A 103 -22.57 6.49 0.10
CA THR A 103 -23.94 6.41 -0.44
C THR A 103 -24.71 5.17 -0.03
N LYS A 104 -24.05 4.14 0.50
CA LYS A 104 -24.67 2.89 0.96
C LYS A 104 -25.09 2.93 2.43
N SER A 105 -24.57 3.90 3.21
CA SER A 105 -24.98 4.05 4.60
C SER A 105 -26.32 4.77 4.71
N LYS A 106 -27.03 4.53 5.81
CA LYS A 106 -28.21 5.33 6.14
C LYS A 106 -27.77 6.78 6.40
N PRO A 107 -28.56 7.79 5.97
CA PRO A 107 -28.29 9.17 6.34
C PRO A 107 -28.28 9.33 7.86
N ILE A 108 -27.30 10.10 8.36
CA ILE A 108 -27.20 10.42 9.80
C ILE A 108 -28.21 11.53 10.15
N ALA A 109 -28.45 12.43 9.19
CA ALA A 109 -29.47 13.48 9.26
C ALA A 109 -30.09 13.66 7.88
N LYS A 110 -31.15 14.49 7.76
CA LYS A 110 -31.76 14.78 6.47
C LYS A 110 -30.66 15.23 5.49
N ASP A 111 -30.48 14.48 4.42
CA ASP A 111 -29.52 14.71 3.34
C ASP A 111 -28.01 14.62 3.72
N TYR A 112 -27.68 14.25 4.96
CA TYR A 112 -26.28 14.05 5.38
C TYR A 112 -25.92 12.57 5.46
N ARG A 113 -24.92 12.17 4.68
CA ARG A 113 -24.34 10.82 4.70
C ARG A 113 -22.92 10.84 5.25
N PRO A 114 -22.47 9.78 5.89
CA PRO A 114 -21.09 9.72 6.39
C PRO A 114 -20.08 9.90 5.26
N GLU A 115 -19.11 10.75 5.50
CA GLU A 115 -17.97 10.97 4.62
C GLU A 115 -16.81 10.08 5.05
N TYR A 116 -15.95 9.74 4.10
CA TYR A 116 -14.71 9.02 4.35
C TYR A 116 -13.62 9.48 3.37
N SER A 117 -12.39 9.46 3.84
CA SER A 117 -11.24 9.82 2.99
C SER A 117 -10.77 8.62 2.17
N VAL A 118 -10.37 8.88 0.94
CA VAL A 118 -9.78 7.90 0.02
C VAL A 118 -8.43 8.39 -0.44
N ALA A 119 -7.40 7.57 -0.22
CA ALA A 119 -6.11 7.76 -0.88
C ALA A 119 -6.14 7.10 -2.26
N THR A 120 -5.64 7.81 -3.25
CA THR A 120 -5.42 7.30 -4.60
C THR A 120 -3.94 7.43 -4.92
N LEU A 121 -3.32 6.32 -5.32
CA LEU A 121 -1.98 6.29 -5.86
C LEU A 121 -2.06 5.84 -7.33
N VAL A 122 -1.44 6.60 -8.20
CA VAL A 122 -1.28 6.27 -9.62
C VAL A 122 0.19 6.21 -9.93
N VAL A 123 0.67 5.10 -10.48
CA VAL A 123 2.02 4.96 -11.02
C VAL A 123 1.90 4.81 -12.52
N SER A 124 2.64 5.60 -13.28
CA SER A 124 2.62 5.59 -14.74
C SER A 124 4.00 5.35 -15.31
N LEU A 125 4.07 4.54 -16.36
CA LEU A 125 5.23 4.42 -17.25
C LEU A 125 4.87 5.07 -18.58
N LEU A 126 5.72 5.97 -19.03
CA LEU A 126 5.53 6.78 -20.23
C LEU A 126 6.62 6.45 -21.25
N GLU A 127 6.29 6.60 -22.51
CA GLU A 127 7.28 6.58 -23.59
C GLU A 127 8.20 7.80 -23.49
N PRO A 128 9.54 7.65 -23.50
CA PRO A 128 10.45 8.75 -23.22
C PRO A 128 10.35 9.95 -24.17
N LYS A 129 10.04 9.71 -25.45
CA LYS A 129 10.02 10.76 -26.48
C LYS A 129 8.70 11.52 -26.53
N THR A 130 7.59 10.81 -26.40
CA THR A 130 6.24 11.37 -26.61
C THR A 130 5.49 11.60 -25.31
N LEU A 131 5.97 11.03 -24.20
CA LEU A 131 5.31 10.97 -22.89
C LEU A 131 3.93 10.32 -22.97
N LYS A 132 3.69 9.51 -24.00
CA LYS A 132 2.47 8.72 -24.13
C LYS A 132 2.44 7.66 -23.02
N PRO A 133 1.33 7.50 -22.30
CA PRO A 133 1.19 6.45 -21.30
C PRO A 133 1.27 5.05 -21.94
N LEU A 134 2.24 4.26 -21.50
CA LEU A 134 2.39 2.85 -21.84
C LEU A 134 1.72 1.97 -20.78
N LEU A 135 1.83 2.36 -19.51
CA LEU A 135 1.21 1.68 -18.38
C LEU A 135 0.71 2.71 -17.38
N GLN A 136 -0.47 2.48 -16.86
CA GLN A 136 -0.98 3.18 -15.70
C GLN A 136 -1.55 2.17 -14.70
N LEU A 137 -0.98 2.15 -13.53
CA LEU A 137 -1.43 1.38 -12.39
C LEU A 137 -2.08 2.33 -11.39
N ARG A 138 -3.33 2.09 -11.01
CA ARG A 138 -4.05 2.91 -10.04
C ARG A 138 -4.58 2.05 -8.91
N VAL A 139 -4.39 2.52 -7.68
CA VAL A 139 -5.05 1.96 -6.50
C VAL A 139 -5.82 3.05 -5.75
N ASP A 140 -7.08 2.74 -5.41
CA ASP A 140 -7.91 3.54 -4.52
C ASP A 140 -8.10 2.76 -3.22
N ARG A 141 -7.97 3.45 -2.09
CA ARG A 141 -8.13 2.88 -0.76
C ARG A 141 -8.81 3.85 0.18
N PRO A 142 -9.88 3.43 0.92
CA PRO A 142 -10.37 4.20 2.04
C PRO A 142 -9.29 4.35 3.11
N ILE A 143 -9.10 5.57 3.62
CA ILE A 143 -8.17 5.84 4.71
C ILE A 143 -8.92 5.58 6.02
N ALA A 144 -8.60 4.50 6.72
CA ALA A 144 -8.89 4.39 8.14
C ALA A 144 -7.78 5.13 8.89
N SER A 145 -8.06 5.63 10.08
CA SER A 145 -7.24 6.57 10.86
C SER A 145 -5.76 6.20 11.17
N ALA A 146 -5.26 5.09 10.68
CA ALA A 146 -3.85 4.65 10.83
C ALA A 146 -3.14 4.66 9.46
N VAL A 147 -2.67 5.82 9.04
CA VAL A 147 -2.25 6.08 7.64
C VAL A 147 -0.84 5.58 7.30
N PHE A 148 0.06 5.44 8.29
CA PHE A 148 1.49 5.29 8.00
C PHE A 148 1.93 3.91 7.50
N ASP A 149 1.19 2.85 7.81
CA ASP A 149 1.61 1.48 7.53
C ASP A 149 1.18 0.95 6.14
N THR A 150 0.65 1.79 5.30
CA THR A 150 -0.18 1.37 4.17
C THR A 150 0.28 1.79 2.79
N SER A 151 1.24 2.73 2.69
CA SER A 151 1.74 3.19 1.38
C SER A 151 2.56 2.12 0.67
N ALA A 152 3.43 1.40 1.38
CA ALA A 152 4.19 0.29 0.82
C ALA A 152 3.27 -0.87 0.39
N GLY A 153 2.28 -1.23 1.22
CA GLY A 153 1.30 -2.25 0.87
C GLY A 153 0.41 -1.87 -0.32
N ALA A 154 0.10 -0.59 -0.50
CA ALA A 154 -0.61 -0.11 -1.67
C ALA A 154 0.22 -0.27 -2.95
N VAL A 155 1.52 0.05 -2.89
CA VAL A 155 2.46 -0.14 -4.00
C VAL A 155 2.59 -1.62 -4.34
N GLU A 156 2.81 -2.49 -3.36
CA GLU A 156 2.87 -3.94 -3.56
C GLU A 156 1.61 -4.47 -4.27
N GLN A 157 0.42 -4.04 -3.81
CA GLN A 157 -0.84 -4.45 -4.45
C GLN A 157 -0.96 -3.96 -5.90
N LEU A 158 -0.46 -2.77 -6.21
CA LEU A 158 -0.38 -2.27 -7.59
C LEU A 158 0.48 -3.17 -8.46
N PHE A 159 1.69 -3.47 -8.00
CA PHE A 159 2.69 -4.16 -8.79
C PHE A 159 2.44 -5.67 -8.93
N ARG A 160 1.56 -6.26 -8.12
CA ARG A 160 1.04 -7.62 -8.39
C ARG A 160 0.29 -7.72 -9.72
N HIS A 161 -0.20 -6.60 -10.24
CA HIS A 161 -0.91 -6.51 -11.51
C HIS A 161 -0.03 -5.97 -12.65
N PHE A 162 1.28 -5.88 -12.44
CA PHE A 162 2.19 -5.46 -13.50
C PHE A 162 2.21 -6.49 -14.63
N PRO A 163 2.06 -6.07 -15.91
CA PRO A 163 1.87 -7.00 -17.03
C PRO A 163 2.95 -8.09 -17.18
N ALA A 164 4.21 -7.77 -16.90
CA ALA A 164 5.29 -8.75 -16.98
C ALA A 164 5.25 -9.83 -15.88
N ARG A 165 4.46 -9.66 -14.80
CA ARG A 165 4.26 -10.68 -13.76
C ARG A 165 3.12 -11.64 -14.06
N GLN A 166 2.33 -11.35 -15.09
CA GLN A 166 1.14 -12.13 -15.44
C GLN A 166 1.38 -13.09 -16.61
N GLN A 167 2.64 -13.15 -17.08
CA GLN A 167 3.13 -14.10 -18.07
C GLN A 167 3.90 -15.21 -17.34
#